data_b98b81bcc0c56f4658028103fc8659ce
#
_entry.id   b98b81bcc0c56f4658028103fc8659ce
#
_cell.length_a   1.000
_cell.length_b   1.000
_cell.length_c   1.000
_cell.angle_alpha   90.00
_cell.angle_beta   90.00
_cell.angle_gamma   90.00
#
_symmetry.space_group_name_H-M   'P 1'
#
loop_
_entity.id
_entity.type
_entity.pdbx_description
1 polymer ?
#
loop_
_entity_poly.entity_id
_entity_poly.type
_entity_poly.pdbx_seq_one_letter_code
_entity_poly.pdbx_strand_id
1 'polypeptide(L)'
;MSIMRQYIDIFETKKRPSKLVLEQLPYKTADLTPVLSKDNVEYHYNVLSNGYVDRYNNGEGDPDFNYGGAMLHNIFWSQLQAPRGTNQPTGAIKELIEEKYKSFAEFLDAVIIKSMSIQGSGWVYLSKSGEIKTTPNQSYKTDILMPIDMWEHSFMDYMPAKDAKKKYITAVMRIINWSVINDRLNTNS
;
A
#
# COMPACT_ATOMS: atom_id res chain seq x y z
N MET A 1 32.23 -17.30 21.83
CA MET A 1 31.64 -16.81 20.56
C MET A 1 31.89 -15.33 20.48
N SER A 2 32.54 -14.86 19.41
CA SER A 2 33.01 -13.48 19.28
C SER A 2 31.84 -12.51 19.12
N ILE A 3 31.89 -11.37 19.81
CA ILE A 3 30.97 -10.22 19.70
C ILE A 3 30.79 -9.80 18.24
N MET A 4 31.80 -10.00 17.40
CA MET A 4 31.75 -9.74 15.97
C MET A 4 30.74 -10.63 15.19
N ARG A 5 30.47 -11.86 15.63
CA ARG A 5 29.44 -12.74 15.03
C ARG A 5 28.03 -12.28 15.37
N GLN A 6 27.80 -11.76 16.57
CA GLN A 6 26.50 -11.17 16.93
C GLN A 6 26.19 -9.89 16.16
N TYR A 7 27.21 -9.09 15.80
CA TYR A 7 26.99 -7.88 14.95
C TYR A 7 26.70 -8.23 13.50
N ILE A 8 27.23 -9.33 12.97
CA ILE A 8 26.96 -9.77 11.59
C ILE A 8 25.52 -10.27 11.43
N ASP A 9 24.97 -10.97 12.43
CA ASP A 9 23.58 -11.45 12.42
C ASP A 9 22.53 -10.32 12.49
N ILE A 10 22.89 -9.15 13.01
CA ILE A 10 21.99 -7.96 13.06
C ILE A 10 21.95 -7.24 11.70
N PHE A 11 22.97 -7.43 10.86
CA PHE A 11 23.07 -6.82 9.52
C PHE A 11 22.85 -7.83 8.38
N GLU A 12 22.49 -9.07 8.65
CA GLU A 12 21.96 -9.95 7.59
C GLU A 12 20.61 -9.39 7.12
N THR A 13 20.70 -8.46 6.18
CA THR A 13 19.59 -8.08 5.28
C THR A 13 19.01 -9.39 4.74
N LYS A 14 17.76 -9.71 5.08
CA LYS A 14 17.06 -10.85 4.46
C LYS A 14 17.31 -10.76 2.97
N LYS A 15 18.08 -11.71 2.43
CA LYS A 15 18.50 -11.71 1.04
C LYS A 15 17.24 -11.63 0.18
N ARG A 16 17.13 -10.60 -0.65
CA ARG A 16 15.99 -10.46 -1.55
C ARG A 16 15.81 -11.74 -2.38
N PRO A 17 14.57 -12.13 -2.65
CA PRO A 17 14.34 -13.31 -3.48
C PRO A 17 14.95 -13.09 -4.87
N SER A 18 15.44 -14.15 -5.48
CA SER A 18 16.01 -14.12 -6.83
C SER A 18 14.96 -13.83 -7.91
N LYS A 19 13.68 -14.10 -7.61
CA LYS A 19 12.54 -13.82 -8.46
C LYS A 19 11.38 -13.31 -7.64
N LEU A 20 10.62 -12.38 -8.21
CA LEU A 20 9.36 -11.87 -7.67
C LEU A 20 8.19 -12.45 -8.45
N VAL A 21 7.01 -12.41 -7.83
CA VAL A 21 5.73 -12.79 -8.43
C VAL A 21 4.74 -11.69 -8.13
N LEU A 22 3.93 -11.32 -9.12
CA LEU A 22 2.73 -10.52 -8.89
C LEU A 22 1.65 -11.44 -8.33
N GLU A 23 1.20 -11.18 -7.10
CA GLU A 23 0.18 -11.97 -6.45
C GLU A 23 -1.18 -11.78 -7.14
N GLN A 24 -1.96 -12.87 -7.25
CA GLN A 24 -3.27 -12.81 -7.88
C GLN A 24 -4.24 -11.93 -7.08
N LEU A 25 -5.06 -11.17 -7.80
CA LEU A 25 -6.12 -10.39 -7.19
C LEU A 25 -7.13 -11.31 -6.48
N PRO A 26 -7.51 -11.05 -5.21
CA PRO A 26 -8.53 -11.84 -4.51
C PRO A 26 -9.97 -11.49 -4.94
N TYR A 27 -10.14 -10.68 -5.99
CA TYR A 27 -11.39 -10.20 -6.56
C TYR A 27 -11.24 -10.02 -8.08
N LYS A 28 -12.35 -9.81 -8.80
CA LYS A 28 -12.32 -9.48 -10.23
C LYS A 28 -12.03 -7.99 -10.41
N THR A 29 -11.38 -7.61 -11.50
CA THR A 29 -11.00 -6.22 -11.79
C THR A 29 -12.19 -5.25 -11.77
N ALA A 30 -13.39 -5.72 -12.15
CA ALA A 30 -14.61 -4.93 -12.11
C ALA A 30 -15.23 -4.77 -10.71
N ASP A 31 -14.85 -5.59 -9.74
CA ASP A 31 -15.49 -5.61 -8.41
C ASP A 31 -15.17 -4.36 -7.56
N LEU A 32 -14.15 -3.59 -7.93
CA LEU A 32 -13.79 -2.36 -7.23
C LEU A 32 -14.59 -1.13 -7.69
N THR A 33 -15.41 -1.28 -8.74
CA THR A 33 -16.29 -0.20 -9.23
C THR A 33 -17.35 0.16 -8.19
N PRO A 34 -17.68 1.46 -7.97
CA PRO A 34 -17.24 2.63 -8.72
C PRO A 34 -16.00 3.35 -8.14
N VAL A 35 -15.29 2.74 -7.19
CA VAL A 35 -14.13 3.36 -6.54
C VAL A 35 -12.93 3.40 -7.49
N LEU A 36 -12.65 2.29 -8.14
CA LEU A 36 -11.69 2.19 -9.22
C LEU A 36 -12.40 1.58 -10.43
N SER A 37 -12.24 2.18 -11.61
CA SER A 37 -12.79 1.61 -12.84
C SER A 37 -12.07 0.31 -13.19
N LYS A 38 -12.77 -0.58 -13.90
CA LYS A 38 -12.18 -1.82 -14.40
C LYS A 38 -10.91 -1.53 -15.21
N ASP A 39 -10.97 -0.55 -16.12
CA ASP A 39 -9.87 -0.20 -17.01
C ASP A 39 -8.65 0.32 -16.22
N ASN A 40 -8.87 1.12 -15.17
CA ASN A 40 -7.81 1.57 -14.30
C ASN A 40 -7.16 0.37 -13.57
N VAL A 41 -7.95 -0.52 -12.97
CA VAL A 41 -7.44 -1.70 -12.29
C VAL A 41 -6.66 -2.61 -13.25
N GLU A 42 -7.18 -2.86 -14.45
CA GLU A 42 -6.50 -3.70 -15.44
C GLU A 42 -5.17 -3.09 -15.92
N TYR A 43 -5.15 -1.80 -16.20
CA TYR A 43 -3.90 -1.12 -16.57
C TYR A 43 -2.90 -1.10 -15.41
N HIS A 44 -3.33 -0.69 -14.23
CA HIS A 44 -2.48 -0.55 -13.05
C HIS A 44 -1.92 -1.91 -12.58
N TYR A 45 -2.74 -2.98 -12.62
CA TYR A 45 -2.31 -4.31 -12.21
C TYR A 45 -1.50 -5.03 -13.31
N ASN A 46 -2.07 -5.18 -14.53
CA ASN A 46 -1.45 -6.01 -15.57
C ASN A 46 -0.24 -5.35 -16.21
N VAL A 47 -0.22 -4.01 -16.31
CA VAL A 47 0.85 -3.28 -17.00
C VAL A 47 1.85 -2.71 -16.02
N LEU A 48 1.40 -1.89 -15.06
CA LEU A 48 2.33 -1.18 -14.18
C LEU A 48 2.90 -2.10 -13.10
N SER A 49 2.03 -2.79 -12.35
CA SER A 49 2.46 -3.67 -11.26
C SER A 49 3.25 -4.86 -11.78
N ASN A 50 2.77 -5.52 -12.84
CA ASN A 50 3.50 -6.60 -13.48
C ASN A 50 4.84 -6.14 -14.08
N GLY A 51 4.88 -4.93 -14.62
CA GLY A 51 6.10 -4.35 -15.18
C GLY A 51 7.24 -4.22 -14.17
N TYR A 52 6.96 -3.98 -12.87
CA TYR A 52 8.00 -4.00 -11.83
C TYR A 52 8.54 -5.41 -11.60
N VAL A 53 7.65 -6.41 -11.59
CA VAL A 53 8.03 -7.83 -11.43
C VAL A 53 8.88 -8.29 -12.61
N ASP A 54 8.46 -8.01 -13.83
CA ASP A 54 9.17 -8.41 -15.05
C ASP A 54 10.56 -7.78 -15.12
N ARG A 55 10.68 -6.48 -14.92
CA ARG A 55 11.99 -5.79 -14.92
C ARG A 55 12.91 -6.31 -13.84
N TYR A 56 12.41 -6.57 -12.63
CA TYR A 56 13.22 -7.13 -11.56
C TYR A 56 13.74 -8.53 -11.96
N ASN A 57 12.86 -9.38 -12.46
CA ASN A 57 13.19 -10.76 -12.83
C ASN A 57 14.14 -10.87 -14.03
N ASN A 58 14.10 -9.88 -14.93
CA ASN A 58 14.97 -9.79 -16.10
C ASN A 58 16.28 -9.03 -15.83
N GLY A 59 16.45 -8.44 -14.64
CA GLY A 59 17.61 -7.61 -14.32
C GLY A 59 17.63 -6.26 -15.05
N GLU A 60 16.47 -5.72 -15.38
CA GLU A 60 16.30 -4.47 -16.11
C GLU A 60 16.10 -3.28 -15.16
N GLY A 61 16.76 -2.16 -15.45
CA GLY A 61 16.62 -0.91 -14.69
C GLY A 61 17.16 -1.02 -13.26
N ASP A 62 16.66 -0.16 -12.37
CA ASP A 62 17.08 -0.13 -10.97
C ASP A 62 16.41 -1.26 -10.17
N PRO A 63 17.18 -2.20 -9.59
CA PRO A 63 16.63 -3.35 -8.88
C PRO A 63 15.90 -2.96 -7.59
N ASP A 64 16.32 -1.88 -6.91
CA ASP A 64 15.67 -1.43 -5.67
C ASP A 64 14.32 -0.79 -5.96
N PHE A 65 14.23 -0.02 -7.02
CA PHE A 65 13.00 0.59 -7.49
C PHE A 65 11.99 -0.49 -7.94
N ASN A 66 12.42 -1.46 -8.73
CA ASN A 66 11.55 -2.54 -9.20
C ASN A 66 11.11 -3.46 -8.07
N TYR A 67 12.02 -3.81 -7.15
CA TYR A 67 11.67 -4.58 -5.95
C TYR A 67 10.63 -3.85 -5.11
N GLY A 68 10.87 -2.58 -4.82
CA GLY A 68 9.94 -1.75 -4.03
C GLY A 68 8.58 -1.61 -4.71
N GLY A 69 8.56 -1.40 -6.02
CA GLY A 69 7.33 -1.33 -6.81
C GLY A 69 6.52 -2.62 -6.73
N ALA A 70 7.15 -3.77 -6.94
CA ALA A 70 6.48 -5.07 -6.84
C ALA A 70 5.93 -5.33 -5.43
N MET A 71 6.72 -5.08 -4.38
CA MET A 71 6.30 -5.29 -2.99
C MET A 71 5.14 -4.38 -2.59
N LEU A 72 5.22 -3.08 -2.90
CA LEU A 72 4.18 -2.11 -2.58
C LEU A 72 2.85 -2.46 -3.27
N HIS A 73 2.90 -2.84 -4.54
CA HIS A 73 1.69 -3.22 -5.28
C HIS A 73 1.09 -4.55 -4.79
N ASN A 74 1.90 -5.56 -4.48
CA ASN A 74 1.39 -6.81 -3.89
C ASN A 74 0.65 -6.55 -2.58
N ILE A 75 1.21 -5.70 -1.70
CA ILE A 75 0.55 -5.30 -0.46
C ILE A 75 -0.71 -4.48 -0.74
N PHE A 76 -0.66 -3.54 -1.69
CA PHE A 76 -1.80 -2.70 -2.04
C PHE A 76 -2.97 -3.50 -2.61
N TRP A 77 -2.73 -4.36 -3.60
CA TRP A 77 -3.80 -5.12 -4.23
C TRP A 77 -4.45 -6.14 -3.30
N SER A 78 -3.68 -6.84 -2.48
CA SER A 78 -4.21 -7.87 -1.57
C SER A 78 -5.09 -7.32 -0.43
N GLN A 79 -5.06 -6.02 -0.17
CA GLN A 79 -5.87 -5.38 0.87
C GLN A 79 -7.19 -4.79 0.38
N LEU A 80 -7.52 -4.91 -0.90
CA LEU A 80 -8.73 -4.33 -1.46
C LEU A 80 -9.86 -5.37 -1.55
N GLN A 81 -11.10 -4.87 -1.57
CA GLN A 81 -12.33 -5.67 -1.71
C GLN A 81 -13.42 -4.84 -2.40
N ALA A 82 -14.51 -5.48 -2.80
CA ALA A 82 -15.67 -4.78 -3.33
C ALA A 82 -16.16 -3.67 -2.35
N PRO A 83 -16.62 -2.52 -2.86
CA PRO A 83 -17.08 -1.41 -2.03
C PRO A 83 -18.20 -1.82 -1.07
N ARG A 84 -18.11 -1.34 0.17
CA ARG A 84 -19.17 -1.47 1.18
C ARG A 84 -19.74 -0.11 1.52
N GLY A 85 -21.03 -0.06 1.83
CA GLY A 85 -21.71 1.18 2.20
C GLY A 85 -21.09 1.82 3.44
N THR A 86 -20.89 1.02 4.49
CA THR A 86 -20.11 1.39 5.68
C THR A 86 -18.91 0.46 5.76
N ASN A 87 -17.72 1.03 5.67
CA ASN A 87 -16.48 0.27 5.75
C ASN A 87 -15.55 0.93 6.78
N GLN A 88 -15.54 0.40 7.99
CA GLN A 88 -14.74 0.90 9.09
C GLN A 88 -13.85 -0.22 9.64
N PRO A 89 -12.69 0.12 10.24
CA PRO A 89 -11.84 -0.84 10.90
C PRO A 89 -12.54 -1.54 12.05
N THR A 90 -12.16 -2.79 12.27
CA THR A 90 -12.64 -3.64 13.38
C THR A 90 -11.45 -4.36 14.02
N GLY A 91 -11.60 -4.88 15.23
CA GLY A 91 -10.54 -5.62 15.91
C GLY A 91 -9.33 -4.77 16.28
N ALA A 92 -8.15 -5.39 16.34
CA ALA A 92 -6.91 -4.74 16.78
C ALA A 92 -6.53 -3.47 15.99
N ILE A 93 -6.82 -3.45 14.68
CA ILE A 93 -6.55 -2.26 13.87
C ILE A 93 -7.45 -1.08 14.25
N LYS A 94 -8.70 -1.35 14.66
CA LYS A 94 -9.59 -0.31 15.18
C LYS A 94 -9.02 0.29 16.47
N GLU A 95 -8.61 -0.56 17.40
CA GLU A 95 -8.01 -0.13 18.68
C GLU A 95 -6.76 0.71 18.46
N LEU A 96 -5.87 0.28 17.58
CA LEU A 96 -4.66 1.02 17.22
C LEU A 96 -4.97 2.40 16.62
N ILE A 97 -5.97 2.48 15.72
CA ILE A 97 -6.39 3.73 15.10
C ILE A 97 -7.02 4.66 16.16
N GLU A 98 -7.91 4.14 17.00
CA GLU A 98 -8.58 4.95 18.04
C GLU A 98 -7.60 5.44 19.11
N GLU A 99 -6.60 4.65 19.47
CA GLU A 99 -5.52 5.08 20.37
C GLU A 99 -4.73 6.27 19.80
N LYS A 100 -4.41 6.24 18.50
CA LYS A 100 -3.56 7.26 17.87
C LYS A 100 -4.34 8.49 17.39
N TYR A 101 -5.56 8.30 16.91
CA TYR A 101 -6.34 9.34 16.21
C TYR A 101 -7.71 9.61 16.85
N LYS A 102 -8.08 8.93 17.95
CA LYS A 102 -9.34 9.04 18.69
C LYS A 102 -10.57 8.55 17.91
N SER A 103 -10.60 8.70 16.59
CA SER A 103 -11.72 8.25 15.75
C SER A 103 -11.25 7.91 14.34
N PHE A 104 -12.07 7.12 13.62
CA PHE A 104 -11.82 6.82 12.21
C PHE A 104 -11.90 8.09 11.33
N ALA A 105 -12.74 9.06 11.69
CA ALA A 105 -12.82 10.33 10.97
C ALA A 105 -11.52 11.14 11.08
N GLU A 106 -10.96 11.26 12.27
CA GLU A 106 -9.67 11.95 12.49
C GLU A 106 -8.51 11.20 11.83
N PHE A 107 -8.55 9.85 11.84
CA PHE A 107 -7.59 9.04 11.10
C PHE A 107 -7.66 9.32 9.59
N LEU A 108 -8.88 9.35 9.00
CA LEU A 108 -9.05 9.65 7.57
C LEU A 108 -8.54 11.06 7.22
N ASP A 109 -8.83 12.04 8.05
CA ASP A 109 -8.32 13.41 7.86
C ASP A 109 -6.78 13.44 7.92
N ALA A 110 -6.17 12.72 8.85
CA ALA A 110 -4.72 12.61 8.95
C ALA A 110 -4.11 11.92 7.71
N VAL A 111 -4.75 10.86 7.17
CA VAL A 111 -4.34 10.23 5.91
C VAL A 111 -4.40 11.22 4.76
N ILE A 112 -5.50 11.97 4.63
CA ILE A 112 -5.68 12.98 3.58
C ILE A 112 -4.59 14.05 3.68
N ILE A 113 -4.39 14.64 4.86
CA ILE A 113 -3.37 15.68 5.08
C ILE A 113 -1.98 15.15 4.71
N LYS A 114 -1.64 13.94 5.15
CA LYS A 114 -0.34 13.33 4.88
C LYS A 114 -0.14 13.04 3.38
N SER A 115 -1.18 12.57 2.72
CA SER A 115 -1.17 12.31 1.26
C SER A 115 -0.95 13.59 0.45
N MET A 116 -1.60 14.68 0.85
CA MET A 116 -1.46 15.97 0.17
C MET A 116 -0.06 16.59 0.33
N SER A 117 0.73 16.14 1.31
CA SER A 117 2.13 16.57 1.48
C SER A 117 3.11 15.90 0.51
N ILE A 118 2.67 14.87 -0.23
CA ILE A 118 3.52 14.18 -1.21
C ILE A 118 3.71 15.09 -2.43
N GLN A 119 4.97 15.49 -2.66
CA GLN A 119 5.39 16.18 -3.87
C GLN A 119 5.93 15.15 -4.87
N GLY A 120 5.33 15.13 -6.07
CA GLY A 120 5.61 14.10 -7.06
C GLY A 120 4.92 12.78 -6.73
N SER A 121 5.59 11.68 -7.02
CA SER A 121 5.05 10.33 -6.88
C SER A 121 5.48 9.66 -5.57
N GLY A 122 4.60 8.86 -4.99
CA GLY A 122 4.90 8.16 -3.74
C GLY A 122 3.69 7.45 -3.18
N TRP A 123 3.81 7.02 -1.93
CA TRP A 123 2.80 6.29 -1.19
C TRP A 123 2.54 6.95 0.16
N VAL A 124 1.30 6.99 0.59
CA VAL A 124 0.96 7.19 2.00
C VAL A 124 0.66 5.82 2.60
N TYR A 125 1.02 5.59 3.84
CA TYR A 125 0.76 4.32 4.49
C TYR A 125 0.54 4.43 5.99
N LEU A 126 -0.30 3.54 6.52
CA LEU A 126 -0.36 3.25 7.93
C LEU A 126 0.79 2.29 8.26
N SER A 127 1.64 2.66 9.22
CA SER A 127 2.72 1.81 9.70
C SER A 127 2.25 0.87 10.80
N LYS A 128 3.05 -0.17 11.09
CA LYS A 128 2.80 -1.11 12.20
C LYS A 128 2.73 -0.43 13.57
N SER A 129 3.35 0.73 13.73
CA SER A 129 3.25 1.55 14.95
C SER A 129 1.98 2.40 15.04
N GLY A 130 1.08 2.32 14.06
CA GLY A 130 -0.12 3.14 13.98
C GLY A 130 0.11 4.55 13.44
N GLU A 131 1.32 4.91 13.03
CA GLU A 131 1.62 6.22 12.46
C GLU A 131 1.33 6.28 10.97
N ILE A 132 0.82 7.40 10.48
CA ILE A 132 0.67 7.67 9.06
C ILE A 132 1.96 8.29 8.54
N LYS A 133 2.57 7.59 7.59
CA LYS A 133 3.85 7.94 6.97
C LYS A 133 3.73 8.06 5.46
N THR A 134 4.76 8.61 4.84
CA THR A 134 4.90 8.64 3.37
C THR A 134 6.22 8.03 2.96
N THR A 135 6.27 7.50 1.75
CA THR A 135 7.52 7.06 1.12
C THR A 135 7.54 7.52 -0.34
N PRO A 136 8.66 8.08 -0.81
CA PRO A 136 8.75 8.59 -2.17
C PRO A 136 8.91 7.44 -3.17
N ASN A 137 8.42 7.65 -4.37
CA ASN A 137 8.54 6.73 -5.50
C ASN A 137 8.15 5.29 -5.10
N GLN A 138 9.02 4.31 -5.36
CA GLN A 138 8.82 2.90 -5.00
C GLN A 138 9.73 2.47 -3.84
N SER A 139 9.99 3.37 -2.89
CA SER A 139 10.86 3.08 -1.73
C SER A 139 10.12 2.27 -0.67
N TYR A 140 10.14 0.95 -0.81
CA TYR A 140 9.51 0.01 0.11
C TYR A 140 10.08 0.12 1.54
N LYS A 141 9.21 0.00 2.55
CA LYS A 141 9.54 -0.02 3.98
C LYS A 141 8.95 -1.26 4.64
N THR A 142 9.67 -1.85 5.59
CA THR A 142 9.26 -3.09 6.27
C THR A 142 8.18 -2.89 7.32
N ASP A 143 7.92 -1.64 7.73
CA ASP A 143 6.89 -1.28 8.69
C ASP A 143 5.53 -0.93 8.04
N ILE A 144 5.40 -1.09 6.73
CA ILE A 144 4.15 -0.82 6.01
C ILE A 144 3.09 -1.86 6.40
N LEU A 145 1.95 -1.35 6.88
CA LEU A 145 0.77 -2.15 7.20
C LEU A 145 -0.31 -2.01 6.12
N MET A 146 -0.64 -0.77 5.75
CA MET A 146 -1.68 -0.43 4.76
C MET A 146 -1.19 0.70 3.85
N PRO A 147 -0.61 0.39 2.68
CA PRO A 147 -0.21 1.42 1.72
C PRO A 147 -1.39 1.88 0.86
N ILE A 148 -1.37 3.14 0.46
CA ILE A 148 -2.24 3.73 -0.55
C ILE A 148 -1.34 4.39 -1.59
N ASP A 149 -1.51 4.00 -2.83
CA ASP A 149 -0.76 4.53 -3.95
C ASP A 149 -1.19 5.97 -4.27
N MET A 150 -0.22 6.88 -4.36
CA MET A 150 -0.44 8.30 -4.66
C MET A 150 0.22 8.73 -5.98
N TRP A 151 0.59 7.77 -6.85
CA TRP A 151 0.99 8.05 -8.23
C TRP A 151 -0.24 8.48 -9.04
N GLU A 152 -0.04 9.30 -10.08
CA GLU A 152 -1.12 9.85 -10.89
C GLU A 152 -2.06 8.79 -11.46
N HIS A 153 -1.52 7.65 -11.91
CA HIS A 153 -2.33 6.56 -12.46
C HIS A 153 -3.35 5.99 -11.46
N SER A 154 -3.09 6.08 -10.16
CA SER A 154 -3.99 5.55 -9.14
C SER A 154 -5.28 6.34 -8.98
N PHE A 155 -5.25 7.65 -9.29
CA PHE A 155 -6.41 8.53 -9.15
C PHE A 155 -6.90 9.12 -10.49
N MET A 156 -6.54 8.51 -11.62
CA MET A 156 -6.98 8.94 -12.95
C MET A 156 -8.50 8.98 -13.09
N ASP A 157 -9.23 8.05 -12.46
CA ASP A 157 -10.69 8.02 -12.46
C ASP A 157 -11.34 9.28 -11.83
N TYR A 158 -10.55 10.05 -11.09
CA TYR A 158 -10.99 11.28 -10.41
C TYR A 158 -10.55 12.56 -11.10
N MET A 159 -9.75 12.44 -12.15
CA MET A 159 -9.28 13.57 -12.93
C MET A 159 -10.35 14.05 -13.92
N PRO A 160 -10.39 15.37 -14.28
CA PRO A 160 -9.44 16.44 -13.96
C PRO A 160 -9.82 17.28 -12.71
N ALA A 161 -10.59 16.75 -11.76
CA ALA A 161 -11.00 17.52 -10.58
C ALA A 161 -9.78 18.03 -9.77
N LYS A 162 -9.84 19.28 -9.30
CA LYS A 162 -8.77 19.87 -8.48
C LYS A 162 -8.50 19.11 -7.19
N ASP A 163 -9.52 18.42 -6.66
CA ASP A 163 -9.48 17.62 -5.44
C ASP A 163 -9.39 16.10 -5.72
N ALA A 164 -8.94 15.71 -6.92
CA ALA A 164 -8.85 14.30 -7.35
C ALA A 164 -8.15 13.39 -6.31
N LYS A 165 -7.00 13.79 -5.78
CA LYS A 165 -6.29 13.05 -4.73
C LYS A 165 -7.14 12.83 -3.48
N LYS A 166 -7.81 13.88 -3.00
CA LYS A 166 -8.68 13.79 -1.82
C LYS A 166 -9.88 12.87 -2.06
N LYS A 167 -10.54 13.01 -3.21
CA LYS A 167 -11.66 12.15 -3.61
C LYS A 167 -11.25 10.69 -3.70
N TYR A 168 -10.12 10.41 -4.32
CA TYR A 168 -9.55 9.07 -4.45
C TYR A 168 -9.31 8.44 -3.07
N ILE A 169 -8.59 9.12 -2.15
CA ILE A 169 -8.31 8.59 -0.82
C ILE A 169 -9.61 8.29 -0.06
N THR A 170 -10.56 9.23 -0.08
CA THR A 170 -11.86 9.05 0.59
C THR A 170 -12.61 7.85 0.02
N ALA A 171 -12.54 7.64 -1.30
CA ALA A 171 -13.20 6.52 -1.95
C ALA A 171 -12.48 5.19 -1.70
N VAL A 172 -11.14 5.15 -1.75
CA VAL A 172 -10.34 3.94 -1.49
C VAL A 172 -10.61 3.38 -0.10
N MET A 173 -10.86 4.20 0.91
CA MET A 173 -11.22 3.70 2.25
C MET A 173 -12.48 2.82 2.25
N ARG A 174 -13.36 2.95 1.26
CA ARG A 174 -14.58 2.12 1.12
C ARG A 174 -14.28 0.71 0.61
N ILE A 175 -13.10 0.47 0.08
CA ILE A 175 -12.66 -0.81 -0.49
C ILE A 175 -11.49 -1.44 0.27
N ILE A 176 -11.05 -0.87 1.38
CA ILE A 176 -10.04 -1.51 2.25
C ILE A 176 -10.67 -2.73 2.93
N ASN A 177 -10.01 -3.86 2.83
CA ASN A 177 -10.34 -5.06 3.60
C ASN A 177 -9.64 -5.02 4.96
N TRP A 178 -10.33 -4.51 5.97
CA TRP A 178 -9.79 -4.36 7.32
C TRP A 178 -9.40 -5.68 7.99
N SER A 179 -9.97 -6.82 7.55
CA SER A 179 -9.54 -8.13 8.04
C SER A 179 -8.10 -8.41 7.63
N VAL A 180 -7.74 -8.15 6.36
CA VAL A 180 -6.36 -8.31 5.87
C VAL A 180 -5.39 -7.41 6.63
N ILE A 181 -5.81 -6.19 6.99
CA ILE A 181 -4.96 -5.29 7.78
C ILE A 181 -4.77 -5.82 9.21
N ASN A 182 -5.82 -6.37 9.83
CA ASN A 182 -5.71 -7.04 11.14
C ASN A 182 -4.76 -8.24 11.08
N ASP A 183 -4.87 -9.08 10.07
CA ASP A 183 -4.02 -10.26 9.91
C ASP A 183 -2.53 -9.85 9.80
N ARG A 184 -2.24 -8.80 9.03
CA ARG A 184 -0.89 -8.25 8.91
C ARG A 184 -0.37 -7.68 10.22
N LEU A 185 -1.21 -7.00 11.00
CA LEU A 185 -0.85 -6.46 12.30
C LEU A 185 -0.47 -7.59 13.27
N ASN A 186 -1.26 -8.66 13.29
CA ASN A 186 -1.07 -9.80 14.19
C ASN A 186 0.11 -10.72 13.80
N THR A 187 0.40 -10.86 12.50
CA THR A 187 1.47 -11.76 12.02
C THR A 187 2.88 -11.27 12.34
N ASN A 188 3.03 -10.04 12.78
CA ASN A 188 4.33 -9.40 13.02
C ASN A 188 4.54 -8.99 14.50
N SER A 189 3.72 -9.56 15.40
CA SER A 189 3.82 -9.40 16.85
C SER A 189 4.76 -10.44 17.45
#